data_447767dcb028b14f69265a5b9cb8f83c
#
_entry.id   447767dcb028b14f69265a5b9cb8f83c
#
_cell.length_a   1.000
_cell.length_b   1.000
_cell.length_c   1.000
_cell.angle_alpha   90.00
_cell.angle_beta   90.00
_cell.angle_gamma   90.00
#
_symmetry.space_group_name_H-M   'P 1'
#
loop_
_entity.id
_entity.type
_entity.pdbx_description
1 polymer ?
#
loop_
_entity_poly.entity_id
_entity_poly.type
_entity_poly.pdbx_seq_one_letter_code
_entity_poly.pdbx_strand_id
1 'polypeptide(L)'
;MSIETLTIGDPFFTVRILENENSYPIGDNTIALNLSARPIRIREQALGELQSLILKNTEMRNVAHAVVIEGIANHPDDAALMASIRENWPTAFEVRGEERLRGIEHYMSPKVWVGQFGFTLYHSASVPLNVGLHREHAFCPVPGFREVHTQIVGFGKMQQCRERDVETLYLEEPMAPGSTHRPMYDADGNYPWHQFETITPSVFMAVEMLPDGAQPPEV
;
A
#
# COMPACT_ATOMS: atom_id res chain seq x y z
N MET A 1 17.57 16.21 -2.27
CA MET A 1 16.17 16.69 -2.33
C MET A 1 15.62 16.29 -3.68
N SER A 2 14.63 15.42 -3.70
CA SER A 2 13.94 15.02 -4.94
C SER A 2 12.48 14.71 -4.66
N ILE A 3 11.63 15.08 -5.61
CA ILE A 3 10.20 14.73 -5.63
C ILE A 3 9.95 14.05 -6.96
N GLU A 4 9.61 12.77 -6.92
CA GLU A 4 9.27 11.99 -8.10
C GLU A 4 7.76 11.71 -8.11
N THR A 5 7.11 11.93 -9.25
CA THR A 5 5.69 11.61 -9.44
C THR A 5 5.57 10.27 -10.16
N LEU A 6 4.84 9.35 -9.57
CA LEU A 6 4.58 8.03 -10.12
C LEU A 6 3.25 8.01 -10.90
N THR A 7 3.23 7.32 -12.02
CA THR A 7 2.04 7.16 -12.87
C THR A 7 1.06 6.09 -12.37
N ILE A 8 1.41 5.36 -11.31
CA ILE A 8 0.59 4.26 -10.79
C ILE A 8 -0.80 4.70 -10.31
N GLY A 9 -0.96 5.97 -9.94
CA GLY A 9 -2.22 6.55 -9.48
C GLY A 9 -3.11 7.09 -10.58
N ASP A 10 -2.57 7.23 -11.80
CA ASP A 10 -3.27 7.87 -12.90
C ASP A 10 -4.53 7.12 -13.36
N PRO A 11 -5.58 7.86 -13.74
CA PRO A 11 -5.76 9.31 -13.60
C PRO A 11 -6.39 9.74 -12.25
N PHE A 12 -6.44 8.87 -11.25
CA PHE A 12 -7.26 9.04 -10.04
C PHE A 12 -6.55 9.76 -8.91
N PHE A 13 -5.27 9.43 -8.69
CA PHE A 13 -4.48 9.94 -7.57
C PHE A 13 -3.12 10.44 -8.06
N THR A 14 -2.61 11.47 -7.42
CA THR A 14 -1.21 11.85 -7.60
C THR A 14 -0.38 11.17 -6.53
N VAL A 15 0.48 10.23 -6.92
CA VAL A 15 1.41 9.53 -6.02
C VAL A 15 2.80 10.12 -6.19
N ARG A 16 3.42 10.56 -5.09
CA ARG A 16 4.78 11.13 -5.11
C ARG A 16 5.68 10.47 -4.09
N ILE A 17 6.92 10.27 -4.50
CA ILE A 17 8.02 9.89 -3.60
C ILE A 17 8.79 11.16 -3.24
N LEU A 18 9.00 11.34 -1.94
CA LEU A 18 9.77 12.45 -1.38
C LEU A 18 11.08 11.91 -0.80
N GLU A 19 12.20 12.47 -1.23
CA GLU A 19 13.52 12.08 -0.71
C GLU A 19 14.31 13.30 -0.23
N ASN A 20 14.75 13.23 1.02
CA ASN A 20 15.59 14.23 1.67
C ASN A 20 15.01 15.65 1.60
N GLU A 21 13.68 15.78 1.74
CA GLU A 21 13.01 17.09 1.76
C GLU A 21 13.04 17.69 3.17
N ASN A 22 13.49 18.94 3.27
CA ASN A 22 13.45 19.68 4.54
C ASN A 22 12.02 19.95 4.98
N SER A 23 11.15 20.29 4.02
CA SER A 23 9.73 20.49 4.24
C SER A 23 8.91 20.15 2.99
N TYR A 24 7.67 19.71 3.21
CA TYR A 24 6.68 19.46 2.16
C TYR A 24 5.32 19.99 2.61
N PRO A 25 4.76 20.99 1.90
CA PRO A 25 3.47 21.56 2.26
C PRO A 25 2.33 20.63 1.84
N ILE A 26 1.37 20.44 2.74
CA ILE A 26 0.14 19.68 2.52
C ILE A 26 -1.04 20.66 2.47
N GLY A 27 -1.72 20.72 1.34
CA GLY A 27 -2.90 21.58 1.16
C GLY A 27 -4.20 20.87 1.53
N ASP A 28 -4.63 19.92 0.71
CA ASP A 28 -5.84 19.15 0.92
C ASP A 28 -5.55 17.76 1.49
N ASN A 29 -6.59 16.96 1.72
CA ASN A 29 -6.47 15.60 2.25
C ASN A 29 -5.43 14.80 1.46
N THR A 30 -4.36 14.42 2.12
CA THR A 30 -3.23 13.70 1.57
C THR A 30 -2.86 12.57 2.53
N ILE A 31 -2.75 11.36 2.04
CA ILE A 31 -2.15 10.27 2.82
C ILE A 31 -0.63 10.40 2.71
N ALA A 32 0.04 10.40 3.85
CA ALA A 32 1.49 10.35 3.93
C ALA A 32 1.92 9.09 4.67
N LEU A 33 2.82 8.32 4.08
CA LEU A 33 3.46 7.14 4.67
C LEU A 33 4.96 7.39 4.78
N ASN A 34 5.51 7.25 5.98
CA ASN A 34 6.96 7.35 6.21
C ASN A 34 7.64 6.01 5.88
N LEU A 35 8.54 6.01 4.91
CA LEU A 35 9.32 4.83 4.48
C LEU A 35 10.71 4.75 5.15
N SER A 36 11.03 5.68 6.04
CA SER A 36 12.34 5.81 6.65
C SER A 36 12.29 5.54 8.15
N ALA A 37 13.35 4.98 8.72
CA ALA A 37 13.54 4.90 10.17
C ALA A 37 13.62 6.29 10.85
N ARG A 38 13.90 7.36 10.08
CA ARG A 38 13.87 8.74 10.60
C ARG A 38 12.42 9.23 10.68
N PRO A 39 11.96 9.71 11.86
CA PRO A 39 10.61 10.20 11.99
C PRO A 39 10.41 11.52 11.23
N ILE A 40 9.29 11.63 10.52
CA ILE A 40 8.81 12.85 9.91
C ILE A 40 8.14 13.71 10.99
N ARG A 41 8.45 15.00 11.03
CA ARG A 41 7.82 15.96 11.94
C ARG A 41 6.58 16.58 11.30
N ILE A 42 5.48 16.53 12.04
CA ILE A 42 4.20 17.15 11.68
C ILE A 42 3.74 17.94 12.90
N ARG A 43 3.97 19.26 12.90
CA ARG A 43 3.79 20.10 14.10
C ARG A 43 4.60 19.52 15.27
N GLU A 44 3.94 19.22 16.40
CA GLU A 44 4.52 18.64 17.62
C GLU A 44 4.57 17.11 17.60
N GLN A 45 4.05 16.47 16.53
CA GLN A 45 3.97 15.02 16.40
C GLN A 45 5.13 14.47 15.58
N ALA A 46 5.38 13.18 15.74
CA ALA A 46 6.35 12.43 14.95
C ALA A 46 5.65 11.24 14.28
N LEU A 47 5.78 11.14 12.96
CA LEU A 47 5.34 9.98 12.19
C LEU A 47 6.51 9.02 12.06
N GLY A 48 6.42 7.86 12.73
CA GLY A 48 7.47 6.83 12.74
C GLY A 48 7.55 6.05 11.42
N GLU A 49 8.51 5.13 11.35
CA GLU A 49 8.69 4.23 10.20
C GLU A 49 7.42 3.41 9.95
N LEU A 50 7.03 3.31 8.68
CA LEU A 50 5.85 2.58 8.19
C LEU A 50 4.52 2.99 8.85
N GLN A 51 4.51 4.16 9.47
CA GLN A 51 3.27 4.80 9.91
C GLN A 51 2.72 5.74 8.85
N SER A 52 1.41 5.81 8.76
CA SER A 52 0.71 6.71 7.84
C SER A 52 -0.38 7.50 8.53
N LEU A 53 -0.74 8.63 7.92
CA LEU A 53 -1.80 9.53 8.38
C LEU A 53 -2.46 10.22 7.18
N ILE A 54 -3.72 10.60 7.32
CA ILE A 54 -4.33 11.64 6.47
C ILE A 54 -4.00 13.01 7.04
N LEU A 55 -3.41 13.84 6.23
CA LEU A 55 -2.99 15.20 6.57
C LEU A 55 -3.77 16.23 5.76
N LYS A 56 -4.02 17.40 6.36
CA LYS A 56 -4.66 18.55 5.70
C LYS A 56 -4.17 19.86 6.28
N ASN A 57 -3.93 20.86 5.43
CA ASN A 57 -3.52 22.22 5.81
C ASN A 57 -2.38 22.20 6.83
N THR A 58 -1.30 21.51 6.52
CA THR A 58 -0.14 21.34 7.40
C THR A 58 1.15 21.21 6.59
N GLU A 59 2.25 20.98 7.26
CA GLU A 59 3.57 20.76 6.65
C GLU A 59 4.23 19.56 7.28
N MET A 60 4.81 18.71 6.45
CA MET A 60 5.76 17.68 6.88
C MET A 60 7.17 18.26 6.87
N ARG A 61 7.99 17.94 7.88
CA ARG A 61 9.40 18.39 8.00
C ARG A 61 10.32 17.22 8.25
N ASN A 62 11.58 17.36 7.83
CA ASN A 62 12.62 16.36 7.97
C ASN A 62 12.25 15.04 7.27
N VAL A 63 11.75 15.12 6.06
CA VAL A 63 11.33 13.97 5.28
C VAL A 63 12.55 13.30 4.66
N ALA A 64 13.00 12.20 5.24
CA ALA A 64 14.11 11.44 4.67
C ALA A 64 13.64 10.61 3.47
N HIS A 65 12.56 9.85 3.61
CA HIS A 65 11.92 9.10 2.54
C HIS A 65 10.44 8.89 2.88
N ALA A 66 9.56 9.29 2.00
CA ALA A 66 8.12 9.11 2.18
C ALA A 66 7.40 8.95 0.84
N VAL A 67 6.24 8.33 0.87
CA VAL A 67 5.26 8.40 -0.22
C VAL A 67 4.06 9.22 0.23
N VAL A 68 3.56 10.07 -0.66
CA VAL A 68 2.33 10.82 -0.47
C VAL A 68 1.34 10.49 -1.57
N ILE A 69 0.06 10.39 -1.19
CA ILE A 69 -1.06 10.17 -2.11
C ILE A 69 -1.99 11.36 -1.98
N GLU A 70 -2.05 12.13 -3.05
CA GLU A 70 -2.84 13.36 -3.15
C GLU A 70 -4.06 13.16 -4.06
N GLY A 71 -5.02 14.08 -4.00
CA GLY A 71 -6.21 14.04 -4.86
C GLY A 71 -7.35 13.19 -4.32
N ILE A 72 -7.26 12.65 -3.11
CA ILE A 72 -8.30 11.82 -2.50
C ILE A 72 -9.62 12.59 -2.41
N ALA A 73 -9.57 13.87 -2.06
CA ALA A 73 -10.75 14.73 -1.95
C ALA A 73 -11.43 15.05 -3.30
N ASN A 74 -10.79 14.73 -4.43
CA ASN A 74 -11.35 14.92 -5.76
C ASN A 74 -12.43 13.87 -6.10
N HIS A 75 -12.56 12.83 -5.27
CA HIS A 75 -13.48 11.71 -5.46
C HIS A 75 -14.52 11.67 -4.32
N PRO A 76 -15.55 12.54 -4.35
CA PRO A 76 -16.58 12.57 -3.31
C PRO A 76 -17.56 11.39 -3.40
N ASP A 77 -17.57 10.67 -4.53
CA ASP A 77 -18.37 9.47 -4.76
C ASP A 77 -17.45 8.27 -4.98
N ASP A 78 -17.29 7.47 -3.95
CA ASP A 78 -16.44 6.28 -3.97
C ASP A 78 -16.91 5.25 -5.01
N ALA A 79 -18.23 5.12 -5.23
CA ALA A 79 -18.78 4.15 -6.19
C ALA A 79 -18.44 4.55 -7.63
N ALA A 80 -18.51 5.85 -7.95
CA ALA A 80 -18.11 6.37 -9.26
C ALA A 80 -16.60 6.21 -9.50
N LEU A 81 -15.77 6.50 -8.48
CA LEU A 81 -14.32 6.26 -8.54
C LEU A 81 -14.03 4.79 -8.84
N MET A 82 -14.62 3.88 -8.09
CA MET A 82 -14.39 2.44 -8.23
C MET A 82 -14.87 1.90 -9.59
N ALA A 83 -15.99 2.40 -10.10
CA ALA A 83 -16.45 2.07 -11.44
C ALA A 83 -15.42 2.49 -12.51
N SER A 84 -14.91 3.71 -12.40
CA SER A 84 -13.91 4.22 -13.34
C SER A 84 -12.56 3.47 -13.23
N ILE A 85 -12.14 3.06 -12.03
CA ILE A 85 -10.95 2.23 -11.85
C ILE A 85 -11.10 0.90 -12.59
N ARG A 86 -12.24 0.24 -12.48
CA ARG A 86 -12.51 -1.03 -13.20
C ARG A 86 -12.45 -0.92 -14.72
N GLU A 87 -12.73 0.25 -15.25
CA GLU A 87 -12.65 0.53 -16.68
C GLU A 87 -11.21 0.81 -17.15
N ASN A 88 -10.33 1.24 -16.25
CA ASN A 88 -8.99 1.73 -16.60
C ASN A 88 -7.85 0.80 -16.17
N TRP A 89 -8.03 0.00 -15.10
CA TRP A 89 -6.99 -0.91 -14.64
C TRP A 89 -7.30 -2.36 -15.04
N PRO A 90 -6.28 -3.14 -15.43
CA PRO A 90 -6.44 -4.57 -15.66
C PRO A 90 -6.74 -5.31 -14.37
N THR A 91 -7.33 -6.50 -14.48
CA THR A 91 -7.46 -7.39 -13.34
C THR A 91 -6.10 -7.92 -12.89
N ALA A 92 -5.98 -8.23 -11.61
CA ALA A 92 -4.76 -8.83 -11.08
C ALA A 92 -4.45 -10.20 -11.72
N PHE A 93 -5.48 -10.93 -12.18
CA PHE A 93 -5.29 -12.15 -12.95
C PHE A 93 -4.62 -11.89 -14.31
N GLU A 94 -5.05 -10.86 -15.05
CA GLU A 94 -4.45 -10.52 -16.35
C GLU A 94 -2.99 -10.11 -16.22
N VAL A 95 -2.62 -9.44 -15.12
CA VAL A 95 -1.25 -8.99 -14.88
C VAL A 95 -0.34 -10.09 -14.34
N ARG A 96 -0.84 -10.90 -13.40
CA ARG A 96 -0.03 -11.89 -12.65
C ARG A 96 -0.12 -13.31 -13.19
N GLY A 97 -1.22 -13.67 -13.86
CA GLY A 97 -1.48 -15.02 -14.35
C GLY A 97 -1.71 -16.07 -13.24
N GLU A 98 -1.85 -15.64 -11.99
CA GLU A 98 -2.04 -16.54 -10.85
C GLU A 98 -3.46 -17.10 -10.82
N GLU A 99 -3.61 -18.42 -10.89
CA GLU A 99 -4.91 -19.09 -11.01
C GLU A 99 -5.87 -18.78 -9.84
N ARG A 100 -5.34 -18.52 -8.64
CA ARG A 100 -6.14 -18.08 -7.47
C ARG A 100 -6.83 -16.73 -7.65
N LEU A 101 -6.41 -15.94 -8.63
CA LEU A 101 -6.97 -14.61 -8.94
C LEU A 101 -8.01 -14.66 -10.07
N ARG A 102 -8.22 -15.80 -10.72
CA ARG A 102 -9.15 -15.95 -11.84
C ARG A 102 -10.59 -15.68 -11.40
N GLY A 103 -11.25 -14.74 -12.09
CA GLY A 103 -12.64 -14.40 -11.83
C GLY A 103 -12.88 -13.59 -10.55
N ILE A 104 -11.83 -13.13 -9.89
CA ILE A 104 -11.94 -12.22 -8.74
C ILE A 104 -11.93 -10.78 -9.24
N GLU A 105 -12.86 -9.97 -8.76
CA GLU A 105 -12.93 -8.53 -9.04
C GLU A 105 -11.85 -7.78 -8.26
N HIS A 106 -10.61 -8.04 -8.63
CA HIS A 106 -9.40 -7.46 -8.07
C HIS A 106 -8.58 -6.86 -9.21
N TYR A 107 -8.38 -5.57 -9.17
CA TYR A 107 -7.73 -4.77 -10.22
C TYR A 107 -6.44 -4.18 -9.68
N MET A 108 -5.48 -3.92 -10.55
CA MET A 108 -4.20 -3.34 -10.13
C MET A 108 -3.63 -2.37 -11.15
N SER A 109 -2.94 -1.36 -10.64
CA SER A 109 -2.07 -0.51 -11.46
C SER A 109 -0.82 -1.27 -11.90
N PRO A 110 -0.08 -0.78 -12.90
CA PRO A 110 1.29 -1.22 -13.11
C PRO A 110 2.11 -1.09 -11.83
N LYS A 111 3.05 -2.02 -11.61
CA LYS A 111 4.04 -1.90 -10.53
C LYS A 111 5.17 -0.99 -10.97
N VAL A 112 5.60 -0.08 -10.10
CA VAL A 112 6.76 0.80 -10.32
C VAL A 112 7.74 0.62 -9.17
N TRP A 113 9.02 0.50 -9.50
CA TRP A 113 10.11 0.46 -8.54
C TRP A 113 10.84 1.81 -8.50
N VAL A 114 11.06 2.32 -7.29
CA VAL A 114 11.91 3.47 -7.01
C VAL A 114 12.95 3.03 -6.00
N GLY A 115 14.17 2.83 -6.45
CA GLY A 115 15.22 2.23 -5.64
C GLY A 115 14.80 0.85 -5.13
N GLN A 116 14.71 0.68 -3.82
CA GLN A 116 14.35 -0.57 -3.14
C GLN A 116 12.85 -0.72 -2.88
N PHE A 117 12.04 0.29 -3.26
CA PHE A 117 10.61 0.32 -2.97
C PHE A 117 9.80 0.04 -4.25
N GLY A 118 8.96 -0.99 -4.20
CA GLY A 118 7.97 -1.30 -5.22
C GLY A 118 6.59 -0.80 -4.82
N PHE A 119 5.90 -0.11 -5.71
CA PHE A 119 4.59 0.47 -5.46
C PHE A 119 3.56 -0.09 -6.44
N THR A 120 2.42 -0.48 -5.91
CA THR A 120 1.26 -0.92 -6.70
C THR A 120 -0.01 -0.43 -6.01
N LEU A 121 -0.94 0.11 -6.78
CA LEU A 121 -2.30 0.36 -6.29
C LEU A 121 -3.21 -0.80 -6.67
N TYR A 122 -4.10 -1.15 -5.76
CA TYR A 122 -5.11 -2.19 -5.95
C TYR A 122 -6.50 -1.63 -5.71
N HIS A 123 -7.46 -2.11 -6.49
CA HIS A 123 -8.87 -1.98 -6.22
C HIS A 123 -9.49 -3.37 -6.08
N SER A 124 -10.26 -3.58 -5.01
CA SER A 124 -11.12 -4.75 -4.86
C SER A 124 -12.59 -4.32 -4.87
N ALA A 125 -13.32 -4.83 -5.83
CA ALA A 125 -14.78 -4.67 -5.89
C ALA A 125 -15.50 -5.84 -5.20
N SER A 126 -14.86 -7.01 -5.09
CA SER A 126 -15.38 -8.17 -4.35
C SER A 126 -15.40 -7.90 -2.84
N VAL A 127 -16.49 -8.27 -2.18
CA VAL A 127 -16.66 -8.12 -0.73
C VAL A 127 -17.25 -9.42 -0.17
N PRO A 128 -16.51 -10.17 0.64
CA PRO A 128 -15.07 -9.99 0.92
C PRO A 128 -14.20 -10.31 -0.29
N LEU A 129 -13.04 -9.69 -0.37
CA LEU A 129 -12.01 -10.08 -1.32
C LEU A 129 -11.51 -11.48 -0.96
N ASN A 130 -11.74 -12.44 -1.81
CA ASN A 130 -11.38 -13.84 -1.54
C ASN A 130 -10.21 -14.31 -2.41
N VAL A 131 -9.05 -13.74 -2.23
CA VAL A 131 -7.80 -14.22 -2.84
C VAL A 131 -7.21 -15.43 -2.10
N GLY A 132 -7.77 -15.77 -0.95
CA GLY A 132 -7.33 -16.82 -0.07
C GLY A 132 -6.01 -16.55 0.66
N LEU A 133 -5.76 -17.36 1.69
CA LEU A 133 -4.51 -17.32 2.43
C LEU A 133 -3.34 -17.72 1.53
N HIS A 134 -2.31 -16.91 1.50
CA HIS A 134 -1.07 -17.13 0.78
C HIS A 134 0.13 -16.64 1.59
N ARG A 135 1.33 -17.06 1.23
CA ARG A 135 2.57 -16.60 1.86
C ARG A 135 3.73 -16.47 0.86
N GLU A 136 3.47 -16.70 -0.41
CA GLU A 136 4.47 -16.58 -1.46
C GLU A 136 4.05 -15.48 -2.42
N HIS A 137 4.85 -14.42 -2.48
CA HIS A 137 4.78 -13.40 -3.50
C HIS A 137 5.95 -13.61 -4.47
N ALA A 138 5.84 -13.13 -5.70
CA ALA A 138 6.87 -13.31 -6.72
C ALA A 138 8.26 -12.81 -6.25
N PHE A 139 8.30 -11.90 -5.30
CA PHE A 139 9.52 -11.25 -4.80
C PHE A 139 9.93 -11.66 -3.37
N CYS A 140 9.17 -12.56 -2.73
CA CYS A 140 9.45 -13.04 -1.38
C CYS A 140 10.68 -13.94 -1.19
N PRO A 141 11.33 -14.51 -2.22
CA PRO A 141 12.56 -15.28 -2.01
C PRO A 141 13.75 -14.46 -1.50
N VAL A 142 13.66 -13.13 -1.53
CA VAL A 142 14.74 -12.26 -1.05
C VAL A 142 14.66 -12.15 0.47
N PRO A 143 15.64 -12.71 1.23
CA PRO A 143 15.62 -12.60 2.69
C PRO A 143 15.59 -11.15 3.14
N GLY A 144 14.71 -10.83 4.09
CA GLY A 144 14.53 -9.46 4.59
C GLY A 144 13.56 -8.59 3.78
N PHE A 145 12.93 -9.15 2.75
CA PHE A 145 11.80 -8.50 2.08
C PHE A 145 10.68 -8.16 3.07
N ARG A 146 10.10 -6.97 2.94
CA ARG A 146 8.95 -6.52 3.73
C ARG A 146 7.86 -5.99 2.81
N GLU A 147 6.62 -6.10 3.25
CA GLU A 147 5.47 -5.53 2.55
C GLU A 147 4.49 -4.92 3.54
N VAL A 148 3.92 -3.78 3.20
CA VAL A 148 2.82 -3.14 3.92
C VAL A 148 1.77 -2.67 2.93
N HIS A 149 0.50 -2.60 3.37
CA HIS A 149 -0.57 -1.97 2.62
C HIS A 149 -1.06 -0.73 3.34
N THR A 150 -1.36 0.31 2.57
CA THR A 150 -1.97 1.55 3.05
C THR A 150 -3.36 1.69 2.43
N GLN A 151 -4.38 1.79 3.27
CA GLN A 151 -5.76 1.98 2.83
C GLN A 151 -5.98 3.40 2.31
N ILE A 152 -6.62 3.53 1.14
CA ILE A 152 -6.91 4.83 0.51
C ILE A 152 -8.41 5.12 0.56
N VAL A 153 -9.22 4.16 0.11
CA VAL A 153 -10.70 4.26 0.08
C VAL A 153 -11.28 2.94 0.59
N GLY A 154 -12.43 3.02 1.27
CA GLY A 154 -13.11 1.85 1.82
C GLY A 154 -12.45 1.29 3.08
N PHE A 155 -12.92 0.13 3.52
CA PHE A 155 -12.49 -0.53 4.75
C PHE A 155 -12.16 -1.99 4.49
N GLY A 156 -11.14 -2.47 5.16
CA GLY A 156 -10.70 -3.85 5.10
C GLY A 156 -10.01 -4.28 6.38
N LYS A 157 -9.35 -5.41 6.33
CA LYS A 157 -8.50 -5.91 7.41
C LYS A 157 -7.38 -6.78 6.85
N MET A 158 -6.20 -6.63 7.42
CA MET A 158 -5.07 -7.51 7.17
C MET A 158 -5.10 -8.62 8.22
N GLN A 159 -5.01 -9.86 7.76
CA GLN A 159 -5.09 -11.04 8.62
C GLN A 159 -3.82 -11.88 8.47
N GLN A 160 -3.32 -12.39 9.59
CA GLN A 160 -2.16 -13.29 9.62
C GLN A 160 -2.53 -14.58 10.35
N CYS A 161 -2.21 -15.73 9.74
CA CYS A 161 -2.47 -17.06 10.25
C CYS A 161 -1.15 -17.82 10.42
N ARG A 162 -1.13 -18.75 11.39
CA ARG A 162 0.04 -19.64 11.62
C ARG A 162 0.21 -20.65 10.52
N GLU A 163 -0.90 -21.11 9.95
CA GLU A 163 -0.99 -22.12 8.89
C GLU A 163 -1.91 -21.63 7.77
N ARG A 164 -2.01 -22.37 6.68
CA ARG A 164 -2.95 -22.09 5.57
C ARG A 164 -4.40 -22.42 5.96
N ASP A 165 -4.80 -21.91 7.13
CA ASP A 165 -6.12 -22.14 7.70
C ASP A 165 -6.53 -20.90 8.51
N VAL A 166 -7.71 -20.34 8.23
CA VAL A 166 -8.26 -19.16 8.91
C VAL A 166 -8.52 -19.40 10.39
N GLU A 167 -8.73 -20.65 10.82
CA GLU A 167 -8.90 -21.01 12.22
C GLU A 167 -7.59 -20.79 13.03
N THR A 168 -6.46 -20.66 12.35
CA THR A 168 -5.16 -20.38 12.97
C THR A 168 -4.82 -18.88 13.00
N LEU A 169 -5.83 -18.01 12.80
CA LEU A 169 -5.72 -16.57 12.88
C LEU A 169 -5.14 -16.14 14.24
N TYR A 170 -4.07 -15.34 14.22
CA TYR A 170 -3.45 -14.82 15.44
C TYR A 170 -3.32 -13.29 15.45
N LEU A 171 -3.45 -12.66 14.29
CA LEU A 171 -3.39 -11.21 14.15
C LEU A 171 -4.39 -10.73 13.10
N GLU A 172 -5.19 -9.75 13.47
CA GLU A 172 -6.08 -9.02 12.57
C GLU A 172 -5.91 -7.51 12.81
N GLU A 173 -5.62 -6.76 11.78
CA GLU A 173 -5.50 -5.31 11.81
C GLU A 173 -6.59 -4.67 10.94
N PRO A 174 -7.51 -3.89 11.54
CA PRO A 174 -8.48 -3.12 10.79
C PRO A 174 -7.79 -2.07 9.91
N MET A 175 -8.24 -1.95 8.67
CA MET A 175 -7.73 -1.02 7.68
C MET A 175 -8.81 0.00 7.34
N ALA A 176 -8.56 1.25 7.69
CA ALA A 176 -9.37 2.42 7.36
C ALA A 176 -8.57 3.39 6.49
N PRO A 177 -9.21 4.30 5.74
CA PRO A 177 -8.48 5.30 4.95
C PRO A 177 -7.41 6.00 5.76
N GLY A 178 -6.18 6.04 5.25
CA GLY A 178 -5.00 6.59 5.90
C GLY A 178 -4.27 5.66 6.86
N SER A 179 -4.75 4.45 7.12
CA SER A 179 -4.03 3.47 7.95
C SER A 179 -3.12 2.58 7.12
N THR A 180 -1.98 2.19 7.72
CA THR A 180 -1.04 1.18 7.20
C THR A 180 -0.88 0.10 8.27
N HIS A 181 -1.01 -1.17 7.89
CA HIS A 181 -0.74 -2.27 8.81
C HIS A 181 0.77 -2.41 9.07
N ARG A 182 1.14 -3.06 10.18
CA ARG A 182 2.55 -3.37 10.45
C ARG A 182 3.12 -4.34 9.41
N PRO A 183 4.44 -4.37 9.19
CA PRO A 183 5.07 -5.31 8.27
C PRO A 183 4.64 -6.75 8.53
N MET A 184 4.36 -7.51 7.47
CA MET A 184 3.87 -8.89 7.55
C MET A 184 4.91 -9.89 8.05
N TYR A 185 6.18 -9.50 8.14
CA TYR A 185 7.23 -10.33 8.72
C TYR A 185 7.34 -10.09 10.22
N ASP A 186 7.53 -11.16 10.97
CA ASP A 186 7.89 -11.04 12.38
C ASP A 186 9.36 -10.61 12.54
N ALA A 187 9.77 -10.36 13.80
CA ALA A 187 11.13 -9.94 14.12
C ALA A 187 12.21 -10.98 13.75
N ASP A 188 11.82 -12.24 13.61
CA ASP A 188 12.69 -13.35 13.24
C ASP A 188 12.74 -13.58 11.72
N GLY A 189 12.02 -12.75 10.94
CA GLY A 189 11.95 -12.84 9.49
C GLY A 189 11.06 -13.95 8.97
N ASN A 190 10.20 -14.53 9.82
CA ASN A 190 9.22 -15.52 9.38
C ASN A 190 8.07 -14.84 8.67
N TYR A 191 7.66 -15.44 7.57
CA TYR A 191 6.60 -14.93 6.71
C TYR A 191 5.31 -15.70 7.00
N PRO A 192 4.29 -15.05 7.58
CA PRO A 192 3.04 -15.74 7.94
C PRO A 192 2.20 -16.03 6.70
N TRP A 193 1.29 -16.98 6.82
CA TRP A 193 0.15 -17.04 5.95
C TRP A 193 -0.70 -15.80 6.18
N HIS A 194 -1.07 -15.09 5.13
CA HIS A 194 -1.81 -13.84 5.24
C HIS A 194 -2.81 -13.65 4.12
N GLN A 195 -3.78 -12.78 4.39
CA GLN A 195 -4.73 -12.28 3.40
C GLN A 195 -5.17 -10.87 3.76
N PHE A 196 -5.55 -10.11 2.75
CA PHE A 196 -6.32 -8.89 2.91
C PHE A 196 -7.79 -9.23 2.64
N GLU A 197 -8.67 -8.90 3.60
CA GLU A 197 -10.12 -9.08 3.46
C GLU A 197 -10.79 -7.71 3.38
N THR A 198 -11.62 -7.47 2.35
CA THR A 198 -12.41 -6.25 2.24
C THR A 198 -13.68 -6.35 3.07
N ILE A 199 -14.01 -5.28 3.81
CA ILE A 199 -15.29 -5.09 4.48
C ILE A 199 -16.23 -4.31 3.55
N THR A 200 -15.67 -3.36 2.80
CA THR A 200 -16.35 -2.64 1.71
C THR A 200 -15.47 -2.67 0.47
N PRO A 201 -15.98 -2.36 -0.73
CA PRO A 201 -15.13 -2.11 -1.88
C PRO A 201 -14.01 -1.13 -1.51
N SER A 202 -12.79 -1.41 -1.93
CA SER A 202 -11.60 -0.76 -1.39
C SER A 202 -10.60 -0.39 -2.47
N VAL A 203 -9.85 0.69 -2.21
CA VAL A 203 -8.59 1.02 -2.91
C VAL A 203 -7.48 1.09 -1.88
N PHE A 204 -6.37 0.42 -2.13
CA PHE A 204 -5.21 0.42 -1.24
C PHE A 204 -3.90 0.36 -2.03
N MET A 205 -2.83 0.84 -1.44
CA MET A 205 -1.49 0.79 -1.99
C MET A 205 -0.68 -0.29 -1.28
N ALA A 206 -0.06 -1.20 -2.04
CA ALA A 206 1.01 -2.06 -1.56
C ALA A 206 2.35 -1.36 -1.72
N VAL A 207 3.17 -1.43 -0.70
CA VAL A 207 4.59 -1.03 -0.72
C VAL A 207 5.43 -2.25 -0.38
N GLU A 208 6.18 -2.70 -1.37
CA GLU A 208 7.17 -3.76 -1.22
C GLU A 208 8.54 -3.14 -0.97
N MET A 209 9.29 -3.71 -0.04
CA MET A 209 10.58 -3.18 0.39
C MET A 209 11.64 -4.26 0.29
N LEU A 210 12.58 -4.08 -0.61
CA LEU A 210 13.75 -4.94 -0.72
C LEU A 210 14.78 -4.57 0.36
N PRO A 211 15.53 -5.53 0.88
CA PRO A 211 16.64 -5.25 1.78
C PRO A 211 17.77 -4.50 1.06
N ASP A 212 18.62 -3.84 1.84
CA ASP A 212 19.76 -3.08 1.32
C ASP A 212 20.62 -3.92 0.39
N GLY A 213 20.90 -3.40 -0.80
CA GLY A 213 21.75 -4.05 -1.82
C GLY A 213 21.02 -5.06 -2.72
N ALA A 214 19.79 -5.42 -2.44
CA ALA A 214 18.99 -6.20 -3.37
C ALA A 214 18.55 -5.36 -4.56
N GLN A 215 18.48 -5.99 -5.73
CA GLN A 215 18.01 -5.34 -6.95
C GLN A 215 16.53 -5.66 -7.18
N PRO A 216 15.74 -4.69 -7.67
CA PRO A 216 14.41 -4.99 -8.16
C PRO A 216 14.47 -6.10 -9.22
N PRO A 217 13.48 -7.01 -9.23
CA PRO A 217 13.41 -8.00 -10.30
C PRO A 217 13.26 -7.31 -11.65
N GLU A 218 13.87 -7.88 -12.66
CA GLU A 218 13.64 -7.45 -14.04
C GLU A 218 12.17 -7.66 -14.38
N VAL A 219 11.50 -6.59 -14.78
CA VAL A 219 10.07 -6.56 -15.16
C VAL A 219 9.88 -7.03 -16.58
#